data_3476acc0f6a88eddefe744fd5d5fb11f
#
_entry.id   3476acc0f6a88eddefe744fd5d5fb11f
#
_cell.length_a   1.000
_cell.length_b   1.000
_cell.length_c   1.000
_cell.angle_alpha   90.00
_cell.angle_beta   90.00
_cell.angle_gamma   90.00
#
_symmetry.space_group_name_H-M   'P 1'
#
loop_
_entity.id
_entity.type
_entity.pdbx_description
1 polymer ?
#
loop_
_entity_poly.entity_id
_entity_poly.type
_entity_poly.pdbx_seq_one_letter_code
_entity_poly.pdbx_strand_id
1 'polypeptide(L)'
;MSGLKPTKSISVGVVVQRTKAASEWIDYLWRPMTVLVGVPDAEPWTKLSDDGNVATFYVGTTDIGLFPSDTGQYRDNLFSNSPSLWVTLRPTGVEPPYQLWSVTADSSEGESLTSAGDDLVDMVPMPDEIADAVAQFVTEHHVERIFYKRKRKEADPEALARRLPDEKSRR
;
A
#
# COMPACT_ATOMS: atom_id res chain seq x y z
N MET A 1 2.01 8.27 -17.13
CA MET A 1 2.02 8.64 -15.71
C MET A 1 3.40 9.06 -15.34
N SER A 2 3.57 10.28 -14.94
CA SER A 2 4.86 10.74 -14.44
C SER A 2 5.06 10.11 -13.06
N GLY A 3 5.74 8.98 -13.05
CA GLY A 3 6.19 8.41 -11.81
C GLY A 3 7.15 9.37 -11.13
N LEU A 4 6.72 9.99 -10.03
CA LEU A 4 7.64 10.68 -9.14
C LEU A 4 8.74 9.70 -8.76
N LYS A 5 9.98 10.14 -8.92
CA LYS A 5 11.12 9.33 -8.51
C LYS A 5 11.17 9.26 -6.98
N PRO A 6 11.28 8.07 -6.38
CA PRO A 6 11.40 7.98 -4.93
C PRO A 6 12.68 8.64 -4.43
N THR A 7 12.63 9.21 -3.24
CA THR A 7 13.81 9.79 -2.58
C THR A 7 14.74 8.68 -2.07
N LYS A 8 14.17 7.55 -1.65
CA LYS A 8 14.90 6.35 -1.25
C LYS A 8 14.21 5.12 -1.83
N SER A 9 14.99 4.13 -2.23
CA SER A 9 14.49 2.83 -2.68
C SER A 9 15.13 1.71 -1.87
N ILE A 10 14.33 0.69 -1.54
CA ILE A 10 14.78 -0.50 -0.84
C ILE A 10 14.49 -1.70 -1.73
N SER A 11 15.54 -2.38 -2.18
CA SER A 11 15.39 -3.58 -3.02
C SER A 11 14.97 -4.78 -2.20
N VAL A 12 13.94 -5.49 -2.65
CA VAL A 12 13.37 -6.65 -1.97
C VAL A 12 13.06 -7.76 -2.97
N GLY A 13 13.20 -9.00 -2.50
CA GLY A 13 12.68 -10.18 -3.18
C GLY A 13 11.31 -10.56 -2.62
N VAL A 14 10.50 -11.22 -3.41
CA VAL A 14 9.16 -11.67 -2.99
C VAL A 14 9.02 -13.17 -3.17
N VAL A 15 8.48 -13.80 -2.14
CA VAL A 15 8.12 -15.22 -2.13
C VAL A 15 6.61 -15.34 -2.08
N VAL A 16 6.05 -16.15 -2.96
CA VAL A 16 4.62 -16.48 -2.99
C VAL A 16 4.39 -17.93 -2.63
N GLN A 17 3.22 -18.20 -2.11
CA GLN A 17 2.74 -19.53 -1.79
C GLN A 17 1.64 -19.92 -2.76
N ARG A 18 1.72 -21.13 -3.27
CA ARG A 18 0.68 -21.79 -4.02
C ARG A 18 0.12 -22.95 -3.20
N THR A 19 -1.17 -22.94 -2.96
CA THR A 19 -1.85 -24.02 -2.24
C THR A 19 -2.83 -24.69 -3.18
N LYS A 20 -2.87 -26.01 -3.16
CA LYS A 20 -3.85 -26.77 -3.93
C LYS A 20 -5.25 -26.46 -3.43
N ALA A 21 -6.12 -26.02 -4.33
CA ALA A 21 -7.49 -25.68 -3.97
C ALA A 21 -8.38 -26.92 -3.81
N ALA A 22 -9.34 -26.85 -2.91
CA ALA A 22 -10.36 -27.89 -2.74
C ALA A 22 -11.55 -27.74 -3.72
N SER A 23 -11.43 -26.86 -4.72
CA SER A 23 -12.47 -26.51 -5.67
C SER A 23 -12.27 -27.23 -7.00
N GLU A 24 -13.36 -27.64 -7.64
CA GLU A 24 -13.34 -28.19 -9.01
C GLU A 24 -13.06 -27.13 -10.08
N TRP A 25 -13.20 -25.84 -9.75
CA TRP A 25 -13.09 -24.73 -10.70
C TRP A 25 -11.74 -24.03 -10.67
N ILE A 26 -10.97 -24.18 -9.60
CA ILE A 26 -9.68 -23.53 -9.40
C ILE A 26 -8.69 -24.58 -8.94
N ASP A 27 -7.58 -24.73 -9.65
CA ASP A 27 -6.56 -25.70 -9.33
C ASP A 27 -5.72 -25.27 -8.12
N TYR A 28 -5.39 -23.99 -8.03
CA TYR A 28 -4.49 -23.43 -7.02
C TYR A 28 -4.96 -22.09 -6.50
N LEU A 29 -4.68 -21.88 -5.20
CA LEU A 29 -4.78 -20.57 -4.55
C LEU A 29 -3.38 -20.00 -4.38
N TRP A 30 -3.21 -18.76 -4.76
CA TRP A 30 -1.94 -18.04 -4.70
C TRP A 30 -2.02 -16.91 -3.70
N ARG A 31 -0.97 -16.69 -2.95
CA ARG A 31 -0.84 -15.52 -2.09
C ARG A 31 0.62 -15.13 -1.90
N PRO A 32 0.93 -13.86 -1.73
CA PRO A 32 2.21 -13.42 -1.19
C PRO A 32 2.44 -14.05 0.19
N MET A 33 3.65 -14.50 0.45
CA MET A 33 4.02 -15.15 1.70
C MET A 33 4.96 -14.30 2.52
N THR A 34 6.04 -13.83 1.91
CA THR A 34 7.07 -13.05 2.59
C THR A 34 7.86 -12.19 1.60
N VAL A 35 8.48 -11.17 2.16
CA VAL A 35 9.43 -10.30 1.47
C VAL A 35 10.83 -10.55 2.04
N LEU A 36 11.79 -10.73 1.14
CA LEU A 36 13.19 -10.92 1.48
C LEU A 36 13.95 -9.60 1.29
N VAL A 37 14.81 -9.28 2.24
CA VAL A 37 15.64 -8.09 2.14
C VAL A 37 16.77 -8.33 1.15
N GLY A 38 16.98 -7.39 0.23
CA GLY A 38 18.01 -7.46 -0.80
C GLY A 38 17.55 -8.17 -2.07
N VAL A 39 18.52 -8.50 -2.91
CA VAL A 39 18.30 -9.14 -4.21
C VAL A 39 18.85 -10.57 -4.14
N PRO A 40 17.97 -11.58 -4.03
CA PRO A 40 18.41 -12.97 -4.08
C PRO A 40 19.05 -13.30 -5.43
N ASP A 41 20.07 -14.17 -5.40
CA ASP A 41 20.69 -14.73 -6.61
C ASP A 41 19.89 -15.92 -7.10
N ALA A 42 18.72 -15.63 -7.67
CA ALA A 42 17.82 -16.63 -8.21
C ALA A 42 17.00 -16.04 -9.35
N GLU A 43 16.68 -16.87 -10.32
CA GLU A 43 15.78 -16.49 -11.42
C GLU A 43 14.34 -16.35 -10.90
N PRO A 44 13.55 -15.40 -11.45
CA PRO A 44 12.12 -15.32 -11.15
C PRO A 44 11.41 -16.66 -11.39
N TRP A 45 10.50 -16.99 -10.50
CA TRP A 45 9.73 -18.24 -10.50
C TRP A 45 10.53 -19.49 -10.17
N THR A 46 11.65 -19.34 -9.53
CA THR A 46 12.36 -20.47 -8.93
C THR A 46 11.51 -21.11 -7.83
N LYS A 47 11.23 -22.39 -7.94
CA LYS A 47 10.54 -23.15 -6.90
C LYS A 47 11.48 -23.35 -5.71
N LEU A 48 11.05 -22.93 -4.53
CA LEU A 48 11.81 -23.05 -3.29
C LEU A 48 11.46 -24.30 -2.50
N SER A 49 10.18 -24.67 -2.49
CA SER A 49 9.69 -25.86 -1.81
C SER A 49 8.42 -26.38 -2.47
N ASP A 50 8.14 -27.66 -2.32
CA ASP A 50 6.93 -28.30 -2.80
C ASP A 50 6.69 -29.60 -2.01
N ASP A 51 5.60 -29.66 -1.24
CA ASP A 51 5.22 -30.87 -0.49
C ASP A 51 4.04 -31.63 -1.13
N GLY A 52 3.63 -31.21 -2.33
CA GLY A 52 2.49 -31.77 -3.06
C GLY A 52 1.19 -30.98 -2.85
N ASN A 53 0.98 -30.35 -1.70
CA ASN A 53 -0.19 -29.50 -1.42
C ASN A 53 0.16 -28.02 -1.40
N VAL A 54 1.33 -27.67 -0.91
CA VAL A 54 1.84 -26.31 -0.77
C VAL A 54 3.19 -26.21 -1.45
N ALA A 55 3.32 -25.26 -2.35
CA ALA A 55 4.59 -24.92 -2.98
C ALA A 55 4.90 -23.43 -2.77
N THR A 56 6.19 -23.11 -2.67
CA THR A 56 6.66 -21.74 -2.57
C THR A 56 7.58 -21.41 -3.73
N PHE A 57 7.47 -20.17 -4.22
CA PHE A 57 8.25 -19.69 -5.36
C PHE A 57 8.84 -18.33 -5.05
N TYR A 58 10.06 -18.14 -5.46
CA TYR A 58 10.63 -16.80 -5.58
C TYR A 58 10.16 -16.18 -6.90
N VAL A 59 9.45 -15.06 -6.84
CA VAL A 59 8.80 -14.50 -8.04
C VAL A 59 9.56 -13.33 -8.65
N GLY A 60 10.58 -12.83 -8.00
CA GLY A 60 11.41 -11.75 -8.51
C GLY A 60 11.71 -10.69 -7.46
N THR A 61 12.34 -9.62 -7.93
CA THR A 61 12.74 -8.47 -7.15
C THR A 61 12.00 -7.22 -7.60
N THR A 62 11.77 -6.31 -6.67
CA THR A 62 11.29 -4.96 -6.93
C THR A 62 11.82 -4.01 -5.87
N ASP A 63 11.62 -2.73 -6.07
CA ASP A 63 12.03 -1.71 -5.11
C ASP A 63 10.81 -1.15 -4.38
N ILE A 64 10.94 -1.02 -3.05
CA ILE A 64 10.01 -0.23 -2.26
C ILE A 64 10.48 1.23 -2.37
N GLY A 65 9.68 2.07 -3.05
CA GLY A 65 9.94 3.50 -3.15
C GLY A 65 9.44 4.24 -1.90
N LEU A 66 10.27 5.13 -1.35
CA LEU A 66 9.90 5.99 -0.23
C LEU A 66 9.88 7.45 -0.66
N PHE A 67 8.78 8.14 -0.31
CA PHE A 67 8.51 9.52 -0.68
C PHE A 67 8.26 10.37 0.57
N PRO A 68 8.83 11.57 0.67
CA PRO A 68 8.59 12.47 1.82
C PRO A 68 7.12 12.84 2.03
N SER A 69 6.34 12.88 0.95
CA SER A 69 4.90 13.17 1.01
C SER A 69 4.08 12.11 1.74
N ASP A 70 4.59 10.88 1.81
CA ASP A 70 3.87 9.70 2.31
C ASP A 70 4.32 9.26 3.71
N THR A 71 5.18 10.05 4.36
CA THR A 71 5.74 9.73 5.68
C THR A 71 4.68 9.53 6.76
N GLY A 72 3.54 10.22 6.66
CA GLY A 72 2.40 10.01 7.56
C GLY A 72 1.85 8.59 7.47
N GLN A 73 1.73 8.05 6.26
CA GLN A 73 1.25 6.69 6.01
C GLN A 73 2.26 5.64 6.49
N TYR A 74 3.55 5.86 6.27
CA TYR A 74 4.60 4.97 6.78
C TYR A 74 4.61 4.93 8.30
N ARG A 75 4.46 6.09 8.95
CA ARG A 75 4.37 6.21 10.41
C ARG A 75 3.19 5.43 10.96
N ASP A 76 2.00 5.61 10.39
CA ASP A 76 0.79 4.90 10.82
C ASP A 76 0.96 3.38 10.67
N ASN A 77 1.57 2.93 9.60
CA ASN A 77 1.89 1.51 9.39
C ASN A 77 2.87 0.99 10.46
N LEU A 78 3.96 1.70 10.71
CA LEU A 78 4.97 1.31 11.71
C LEU A 78 4.39 1.25 13.13
N PHE A 79 3.46 2.11 13.49
CA PHE A 79 2.81 2.15 14.80
C PHE A 79 1.57 1.26 14.89
N SER A 80 1.19 0.58 13.82
CA SER A 80 0.12 -0.41 13.85
C SER A 80 0.54 -1.65 14.66
N ASN A 81 -0.42 -2.46 15.07
CA ASN A 81 -0.14 -3.71 15.78
C ASN A 81 0.67 -4.71 14.95
N SER A 82 0.64 -4.55 13.63
CA SER A 82 1.27 -5.47 12.69
C SER A 82 1.80 -4.71 11.47
N PRO A 83 2.98 -4.09 11.56
CA PRO A 83 3.60 -3.44 10.42
C PRO A 83 3.69 -4.37 9.24
N SER A 84 3.21 -3.93 8.08
CA SER A 84 3.01 -4.78 6.91
C SER A 84 3.50 -4.11 5.64
N LEU A 85 3.78 -4.94 4.64
CA LEU A 85 3.99 -4.53 3.25
C LEU A 85 2.84 -5.08 2.39
N TRP A 86 2.37 -4.28 1.45
CA TRP A 86 1.38 -4.71 0.46
C TRP A 86 2.12 -5.16 -0.78
N VAL A 87 1.92 -6.42 -1.15
CA VAL A 87 2.49 -7.03 -2.35
C VAL A 87 1.41 -7.14 -3.41
N THR A 88 1.68 -6.63 -4.59
CA THR A 88 0.78 -6.70 -5.74
C THR A 88 1.35 -7.63 -6.79
N LEU A 89 0.57 -8.65 -7.14
CA LEU A 89 0.83 -9.58 -8.23
C LEU A 89 -0.19 -9.35 -9.33
N ARG A 90 0.27 -9.20 -10.55
CA ARG A 90 -0.58 -8.96 -11.71
C ARG A 90 -0.76 -10.23 -12.53
N PRO A 91 -2.00 -10.64 -12.86
CA PRO A 91 -2.24 -11.78 -13.73
C PRO A 91 -1.61 -11.59 -15.10
N THR A 92 -1.00 -12.65 -15.63
CA THR A 92 -0.37 -12.63 -16.96
C THR A 92 -1.22 -13.28 -18.03
N GLY A 93 -2.15 -14.17 -17.64
CA GLY A 93 -2.93 -14.99 -18.56
C GLY A 93 -2.16 -16.16 -19.17
N VAL A 94 -0.89 -16.33 -18.82
CA VAL A 94 0.00 -17.41 -19.28
C VAL A 94 0.82 -17.95 -18.10
N GLU A 95 1.59 -19.01 -18.31
CA GLU A 95 2.55 -19.47 -17.30
C GLU A 95 3.86 -18.65 -17.37
N PRO A 96 4.37 -18.20 -16.23
CA PRO A 96 3.80 -18.24 -14.88
C PRO A 96 2.59 -17.30 -14.74
N PRO A 97 1.60 -17.64 -13.87
CA PRO A 97 0.27 -16.98 -13.87
C PRO A 97 0.28 -15.54 -13.37
N TYR A 98 1.31 -15.12 -12.69
CA TYR A 98 1.46 -13.79 -12.14
C TYR A 98 2.84 -13.22 -12.42
N GLN A 99 2.92 -11.91 -12.47
CA GLN A 99 4.18 -11.16 -12.38
C GLN A 99 4.16 -10.27 -11.17
N LEU A 100 5.30 -10.11 -10.52
CA LEU A 100 5.47 -9.15 -9.44
C LEU A 100 5.31 -7.73 -10.00
N TRP A 101 4.35 -6.99 -9.45
CA TRP A 101 4.06 -5.63 -9.89
C TRP A 101 4.65 -4.58 -8.97
N SER A 102 4.36 -4.65 -7.67
CA SER A 102 4.85 -3.69 -6.69
C SER A 102 4.87 -4.24 -5.28
N VAL A 103 5.67 -3.61 -4.44
CA VAL A 103 5.64 -3.73 -2.99
C VAL A 103 5.66 -2.32 -2.40
N THR A 104 4.72 -2.01 -1.53
CA THR A 104 4.61 -0.69 -0.88
C THR A 104 4.50 -0.79 0.63
N ALA A 105 5.07 0.18 1.33
CA ALA A 105 4.90 0.39 2.76
C ALA A 105 3.82 1.44 3.08
N ASP A 106 3.27 2.08 2.06
CA ASP A 106 2.17 3.03 2.18
C ASP A 106 0.84 2.30 2.31
N SER A 107 0.24 2.35 3.51
CA SER A 107 -1.02 1.69 3.81
C SER A 107 -2.18 2.20 2.94
N SER A 108 -2.19 3.47 2.64
CA SER A 108 -3.23 4.08 1.80
C SER A 108 -3.14 3.59 0.35
N GLU A 109 -1.94 3.52 -0.19
CA GLU A 109 -1.69 2.95 -1.52
C GLU A 109 -2.07 1.47 -1.56
N GLY A 110 -1.64 0.70 -0.56
CA GLY A 110 -1.94 -0.73 -0.44
C GLY A 110 -3.44 -1.01 -0.40
N GLU A 111 -4.19 -0.26 0.37
CA GLU A 111 -5.66 -0.38 0.44
C GLU A 111 -6.33 -0.01 -0.89
N SER A 112 -5.84 1.03 -1.56
CA SER A 112 -6.32 1.41 -2.90
C SER A 112 -6.09 0.30 -3.93
N LEU A 113 -4.92 -0.32 -3.91
CA LEU A 113 -4.57 -1.42 -4.83
C LEU A 113 -5.43 -2.66 -4.58
N THR A 114 -5.77 -2.95 -3.32
CA THR A 114 -6.65 -4.07 -2.95
C THR A 114 -8.06 -3.93 -3.53
N SER A 115 -8.52 -2.70 -3.70
CA SER A 115 -9.86 -2.39 -4.21
C SER A 115 -9.91 -2.22 -5.73
N ALA A 116 -8.78 -2.26 -6.43
CA ALA A 116 -8.68 -1.91 -7.84
C ALA A 116 -8.34 -3.12 -8.72
N GLY A 117 -9.20 -3.43 -9.68
CA GLY A 117 -8.93 -4.36 -10.78
C GLY A 117 -8.79 -5.83 -10.39
N ASP A 118 -8.06 -6.57 -11.21
CA ASP A 118 -7.89 -8.02 -11.11
C ASP A 118 -6.56 -8.42 -10.42
N ASP A 119 -5.80 -7.45 -9.94
CA ASP A 119 -4.53 -7.70 -9.28
C ASP A 119 -4.75 -8.44 -7.96
N LEU A 120 -3.87 -9.39 -7.66
CA LEU A 120 -3.81 -10.05 -6.37
C LEU A 120 -2.96 -9.19 -5.43
N VAL A 121 -3.59 -8.61 -4.43
CA VAL A 121 -2.93 -7.77 -3.43
C VAL A 121 -3.14 -8.37 -2.05
N ASP A 122 -2.05 -8.58 -1.32
CA ASP A 122 -2.13 -9.06 0.06
C ASP A 122 -1.02 -8.46 0.90
N MET A 123 -1.25 -8.44 2.21
CA MET A 123 -0.29 -7.96 3.19
C MET A 123 0.63 -9.09 3.64
N VAL A 124 1.90 -8.77 3.78
CA VAL A 124 2.89 -9.62 4.42
C VAL A 124 3.57 -8.86 5.56
N PRO A 125 4.07 -9.55 6.60
CA PRO A 125 4.80 -8.89 7.66
C PRO A 125 5.98 -8.10 7.13
N MET A 126 6.17 -6.89 7.65
CA MET A 126 7.34 -6.07 7.33
C MET A 126 8.57 -6.62 8.06
N PRO A 127 9.63 -7.02 7.34
CA PRO A 127 10.88 -7.42 7.98
C PRO A 127 11.48 -6.29 8.83
N ASP A 128 12.13 -6.63 9.94
CA ASP A 128 12.68 -5.65 10.88
C ASP A 128 13.68 -4.69 10.22
N GLU A 129 14.52 -5.18 9.31
CA GLU A 129 15.46 -4.32 8.58
C GLU A 129 14.75 -3.27 7.71
N ILE A 130 13.63 -3.63 7.10
CA ILE A 130 12.81 -2.71 6.31
C ILE A 130 12.10 -1.74 7.24
N ALA A 131 11.54 -2.22 8.35
CA ALA A 131 10.93 -1.36 9.36
C ALA A 131 11.90 -0.31 9.90
N ASP A 132 13.14 -0.68 10.18
CA ASP A 132 14.19 0.24 10.61
C ASP A 132 14.52 1.29 9.53
N ALA A 133 14.64 0.86 8.28
CA ALA A 133 14.91 1.77 7.16
C ALA A 133 13.76 2.75 6.92
N VAL A 134 12.53 2.29 7.01
CA VAL A 134 11.33 3.14 6.88
C VAL A 134 11.23 4.11 8.06
N ALA A 135 11.50 3.65 9.28
CA ALA A 135 11.50 4.50 10.48
C ALA A 135 12.56 5.60 10.38
N GLN A 136 13.75 5.28 9.92
CA GLN A 136 14.79 6.27 9.68
C GLN A 136 14.36 7.30 8.64
N PHE A 137 13.77 6.87 7.54
CA PHE A 137 13.26 7.76 6.51
C PHE A 137 12.18 8.70 7.05
N VAL A 138 11.26 8.20 7.86
CA VAL A 138 10.24 9.00 8.53
C VAL A 138 10.86 10.04 9.45
N THR A 139 11.85 9.66 10.25
CA THR A 139 12.57 10.58 11.14
C THR A 139 13.23 11.72 10.36
N GLU A 140 13.81 11.43 9.21
CA GLU A 140 14.53 12.41 8.39
C GLU A 140 13.60 13.35 7.60
N HIS A 141 12.42 12.88 7.21
CA HIS A 141 11.58 13.56 6.21
C HIS A 141 10.19 13.93 6.70
N HIS A 142 9.73 13.42 7.86
CA HIS A 142 8.39 13.70 8.34
C HIS A 142 8.30 15.13 8.88
N VAL A 143 7.35 15.87 8.34
CA VAL A 143 6.96 17.20 8.83
C VAL A 143 5.51 17.11 9.31
N GLU A 144 5.29 17.31 10.61
CA GLU A 144 3.93 17.39 11.14
C GLU A 144 3.18 18.56 10.51
N ARG A 145 2.10 18.27 9.82
CA ARG A 145 1.18 19.30 9.36
C ARG A 145 0.32 19.72 10.54
N ILE A 146 0.56 20.91 11.05
CA ILE A 146 -0.29 21.52 12.06
C ILE A 146 -1.64 21.80 11.40
N PHE A 147 -2.66 21.07 11.85
CA PHE A 147 -4.01 21.24 11.36
C PHE A 147 -4.61 22.50 12.03
N TYR A 148 -4.55 23.63 11.34
CA TYR A 148 -5.31 24.80 11.75
C TYR A 148 -6.80 24.56 11.44
N LYS A 149 -7.60 24.23 12.47
CA LYS A 149 -9.06 24.36 12.36
C LYS A 149 -9.37 25.81 11.96
N ARG A 150 -9.84 26.03 10.75
CA ARG A 150 -10.46 27.32 10.42
C ARG A 150 -11.53 27.57 11.46
N LYS A 151 -11.36 28.60 12.30
CA LYS A 151 -12.46 29.11 13.12
C LYS A 151 -13.61 29.42 12.16
N ARG A 152 -14.75 28.75 12.35
CA ARG A 152 -15.98 29.20 11.72
C ARG A 152 -16.14 30.66 12.16
N LYS A 153 -16.16 31.56 11.18
CA LYS A 153 -16.66 32.92 11.46
C LYS A 153 -18.05 32.74 12.06
N GLU A 154 -18.23 33.17 13.29
CA GLU A 154 -19.58 33.31 13.85
C GLU A 154 -20.42 34.08 12.84
N ALA A 155 -21.58 33.51 12.49
CA ALA A 155 -22.51 34.20 11.61
C ALA A 155 -22.85 35.52 12.28
N ASP A 156 -22.59 36.61 11.57
CA ASP A 156 -22.94 37.93 12.04
C ASP A 156 -24.47 37.99 12.21
N PRO A 157 -24.99 38.11 13.45
CA PRO A 157 -26.43 38.13 13.67
C PRO A 157 -27.12 39.32 12.99
N GLU A 158 -26.39 40.41 12.70
CA GLU A 158 -26.96 41.57 11.99
C GLU A 158 -27.11 41.32 10.48
N ALA A 159 -26.38 40.35 9.90
CA ALA A 159 -26.55 40.03 8.49
C ALA A 159 -27.89 39.34 8.19
N LEU A 160 -28.49 38.68 9.17
CA LEU A 160 -29.82 38.09 9.08
C LEU A 160 -30.92 39.14 9.22
N ALA A 161 -30.72 40.17 10.02
CA ALA A 161 -31.68 41.29 10.20
C ALA A 161 -31.85 42.15 8.95
N ARG A 162 -30.81 42.24 8.11
CA ARG A 162 -30.83 43.00 6.84
C ARG A 162 -31.58 42.31 5.69
N ARG A 163 -31.98 41.04 5.85
CA ARG A 163 -32.67 40.25 4.83
C ARG A 163 -34.18 40.13 5.02
N LEU A 164 -34.77 40.76 6.03
CA LEU A 164 -36.21 40.84 6.18
C LEU A 164 -36.76 41.85 5.16
N PRO A 165 -37.63 41.44 4.23
CA PRO A 165 -38.25 42.40 3.31
C PRO A 165 -39.11 43.36 4.11
N ASP A 166 -38.97 44.63 3.79
CA ASP A 166 -39.84 45.70 4.31
C ASP A 166 -41.28 45.39 3.88
N GLU A 167 -42.11 45.03 4.85
CA GLU A 167 -43.53 44.72 4.66
C GLU A 167 -44.34 46.00 4.60
N LYS A 168 -43.93 46.97 3.80
CA LYS A 168 -44.68 48.19 3.54
C LYS A 168 -44.59 48.59 2.06
N SER A 169 -45.30 47.91 1.24
CA SER A 169 -45.83 48.46 0.00
C SER A 169 -46.92 47.57 -0.58
N ARG A 170 -48.05 47.50 0.16
CA ARG A 170 -49.32 47.14 -0.45
C ARG A 170 -50.33 48.23 -0.06
N ARG A 171 -50.43 49.22 -0.92
CA ARG A 171 -51.63 49.96 -1.16
C ARG A 171 -51.80 50.20 -2.67
#